data_f7e0739845c9ffa648894d05987a509a
#
_entry.id   f7e0739845c9ffa648894d05987a509a
#
_cell.length_a   1.000
_cell.length_b   1.000
_cell.length_c   1.000
_cell.angle_alpha   90.00
_cell.angle_beta   90.00
_cell.angle_gamma   90.00
#
_symmetry.space_group_name_H-M   'P 1'
#
loop_
_entity.id
_entity.type
_entity.pdbx_description
1 polymer ?
#
loop_
_entity_poly.entity_id
_entity_poly.type
_entity_poly.pdbx_seq_one_letter_code
_entity_poly.pdbx_strand_id
1 'polypeptide(L)'
;MAKANVESIEALEKFSEAIEALRDSSRKNSDDIRDQFQRVSIWLSKELPEYWADQLRIAQKRWTQAREDLLRCQAKSRAEDETSCLFERKALDRATARRQLCEQRVRMVPQLAMQWEQFLQESALCVRQLEDLSDSLLPLANDRLGKMIETLKQYAAQGGN
;
A
#
# COMPACT_ATOMS: atom_id res chain seq x y z
N MET A 1 -23.65 35.66 -41.13
CA MET A 1 -22.69 35.80 -39.99
C MET A 1 -23.15 34.91 -38.88
N ALA A 2 -22.40 33.87 -38.55
CA ALA A 2 -22.75 32.96 -37.45
C ALA A 2 -22.56 33.72 -36.13
N LYS A 3 -23.65 34.00 -35.40
CA LYS A 3 -23.57 34.39 -33.99
C LYS A 3 -22.81 33.27 -33.27
N ALA A 4 -21.61 33.55 -32.77
CA ALA A 4 -20.96 32.64 -31.88
C ALA A 4 -21.95 32.31 -30.75
N ASN A 5 -22.36 31.05 -30.68
CA ASN A 5 -23.49 30.70 -29.81
C ASN A 5 -23.01 30.83 -28.36
N VAL A 6 -23.62 31.68 -27.56
CA VAL A 6 -23.29 31.91 -26.14
C VAL A 6 -23.33 30.60 -25.36
N GLU A 7 -24.25 29.70 -25.71
CA GLU A 7 -24.30 28.33 -25.14
C GLU A 7 -23.03 27.54 -25.41
N SER A 8 -22.36 27.74 -26.55
CA SER A 8 -21.10 27.10 -26.90
C SER A 8 -19.93 27.59 -26.02
N ILE A 9 -19.89 28.88 -25.68
CA ILE A 9 -18.85 29.45 -24.80
C ILE A 9 -19.03 28.95 -23.37
N GLU A 10 -20.25 28.98 -22.85
CA GLU A 10 -20.57 28.44 -21.52
C GLU A 10 -20.23 26.95 -21.39
N ALA A 11 -20.49 26.16 -22.44
CA ALA A 11 -20.12 24.75 -22.46
C ALA A 11 -18.59 24.54 -22.40
N LEU A 12 -17.81 25.39 -23.08
CA LEU A 12 -16.34 25.34 -23.02
C LEU A 12 -15.79 25.77 -21.66
N GLU A 13 -16.43 26.76 -21.02
CA GLU A 13 -16.07 27.17 -19.65
C GLU A 13 -16.31 26.02 -18.65
N LYS A 14 -17.46 25.35 -18.70
CA LYS A 14 -17.76 24.19 -17.88
C LYS A 14 -16.76 23.02 -18.15
N PHE A 15 -16.33 22.85 -19.38
CA PHE A 15 -15.32 21.89 -19.74
C PHE A 15 -13.94 22.23 -19.14
N SER A 16 -13.57 23.53 -19.14
CA SER A 16 -12.36 24.03 -18.48
C SER A 16 -12.37 23.71 -16.97
N GLU A 17 -13.49 23.96 -16.29
CA GLU A 17 -13.68 23.66 -14.88
C GLU A 17 -13.57 22.13 -14.62
N ALA A 18 -14.12 21.31 -15.51
CA ALA A 18 -14.02 19.85 -15.43
C ALA A 18 -12.56 19.34 -15.60
N ILE A 19 -11.78 19.98 -16.49
CA ILE A 19 -10.33 19.68 -16.63
C ILE A 19 -9.58 20.01 -15.34
N GLU A 20 -9.86 21.13 -14.69
CA GLU A 20 -9.24 21.51 -13.42
C GLU A 20 -9.60 20.51 -12.31
N ALA A 21 -10.87 20.15 -12.20
CA ALA A 21 -11.32 19.14 -11.23
C ALA A 21 -10.66 17.78 -11.47
N LEU A 22 -10.51 17.37 -12.73
CA LEU A 22 -9.81 16.13 -13.08
C LEU A 22 -8.33 16.21 -12.71
N ARG A 23 -7.66 17.33 -12.99
CA ARG A 23 -6.26 17.57 -12.59
C ARG A 23 -6.08 17.42 -11.09
N ASP A 24 -6.90 18.10 -10.30
CA ASP A 24 -6.79 18.11 -8.85
C ASP A 24 -7.07 16.71 -8.25
N SER A 25 -8.06 16.00 -8.80
CA SER A 25 -8.36 14.63 -8.43
C SER A 25 -7.21 13.67 -8.78
N SER A 26 -6.64 13.80 -9.99
CA SER A 26 -5.52 12.95 -10.43
C SER A 26 -4.28 13.19 -9.57
N ARG A 27 -3.97 14.44 -9.25
CA ARG A 27 -2.84 14.80 -8.38
C ARG A 27 -3.01 14.22 -6.98
N LYS A 28 -4.19 14.40 -6.39
CA LYS A 28 -4.50 13.84 -5.07
C LYS A 28 -4.35 12.31 -5.07
N ASN A 29 -4.89 11.62 -6.10
CA ASN A 29 -4.76 10.17 -6.21
C ASN A 29 -3.31 9.72 -6.35
N SER A 30 -2.49 10.46 -7.09
CA SER A 30 -1.04 10.19 -7.22
C SER A 30 -0.32 10.32 -5.89
N ASP A 31 -0.59 11.39 -5.13
CA ASP A 31 -0.02 11.60 -3.79
C ASP A 31 -0.45 10.50 -2.82
N ASP A 32 -1.74 10.15 -2.81
CA ASP A 32 -2.28 9.07 -1.96
C ASP A 32 -1.63 7.70 -2.28
N ILE A 33 -1.41 7.38 -3.56
CA ILE A 33 -0.73 6.15 -4.00
C ILE A 33 0.72 6.15 -3.51
N ARG A 34 1.44 7.26 -3.67
CA ARG A 34 2.84 7.39 -3.23
C ARG A 34 2.96 7.20 -1.72
N ASP A 35 2.08 7.83 -0.95
CA ASP A 35 2.03 7.69 0.50
C ASP A 35 1.76 6.24 0.93
N GLN A 36 0.84 5.56 0.27
CA GLN A 36 0.55 4.15 0.54
C GLN A 36 1.76 3.26 0.21
N PHE A 37 2.41 3.48 -0.92
CA PHE A 37 3.62 2.75 -1.30
C PHE A 37 4.72 2.92 -0.26
N GLN A 38 4.93 4.14 0.21
CA GLN A 38 5.92 4.43 1.25
C GLN A 38 5.58 3.72 2.58
N ARG A 39 4.32 3.76 3.03
CA ARG A 39 3.87 3.07 4.25
C ARG A 39 4.10 1.56 4.18
N VAL A 40 3.72 0.93 3.06
CA VAL A 40 3.92 -0.51 2.86
C VAL A 40 5.41 -0.85 2.81
N SER A 41 6.23 -0.02 2.17
CA SER A 41 7.69 -0.20 2.14
C SER A 41 8.32 -0.15 3.53
N ILE A 42 7.94 0.81 4.36
CA ILE A 42 8.41 0.91 5.75
C ILE A 42 7.94 -0.30 6.56
N TRP A 43 6.68 -0.67 6.43
CA TRP A 43 6.12 -1.82 7.14
C TRP A 43 6.83 -3.13 6.78
N LEU A 44 7.06 -3.41 5.49
CA LEU A 44 7.75 -4.63 5.02
C LEU A 44 9.23 -4.65 5.35
N SER A 45 9.91 -3.49 5.31
CA SER A 45 11.37 -3.42 5.51
C SER A 45 11.77 -3.32 6.97
N LYS A 46 10.91 -2.82 7.86
CA LYS A 46 11.24 -2.54 9.24
C LYS A 46 10.27 -3.20 10.24
N GLU A 47 9.01 -2.84 10.21
CA GLU A 47 8.06 -3.23 11.26
C GLU A 47 7.76 -4.73 11.26
N LEU A 48 7.51 -5.30 10.10
CA LEU A 48 7.18 -6.72 9.96
C LEU A 48 8.35 -7.66 10.32
N PRO A 49 9.61 -7.38 9.90
CA PRO A 49 10.78 -8.14 10.37
C PRO A 49 10.97 -8.07 11.87
N GLU A 50 10.90 -6.88 12.48
CA GLU A 50 11.02 -6.68 13.92
C GLU A 50 9.96 -7.45 14.69
N TYR A 51 8.70 -7.37 14.23
CA TYR A 51 7.59 -8.09 14.84
C TYR A 51 7.83 -9.62 14.84
N TRP A 52 8.19 -10.20 13.70
CA TRP A 52 8.41 -11.65 13.63
C TRP A 52 9.67 -12.12 14.35
N ALA A 53 10.71 -11.29 14.38
CA ALA A 53 11.90 -11.58 15.21
C ALA A 53 11.55 -11.65 16.70
N ASP A 54 10.74 -10.71 17.20
CA ASP A 54 10.26 -10.72 18.58
C ASP A 54 9.33 -11.91 18.86
N GLN A 55 8.42 -12.23 17.94
CA GLN A 55 7.54 -13.40 18.06
C GLN A 55 8.36 -14.71 18.12
N LEU A 56 9.42 -14.81 17.32
CA LEU A 56 10.32 -15.96 17.34
C LEU A 56 11.05 -16.07 18.69
N ARG A 57 11.56 -14.96 19.21
CA ARG A 57 12.23 -14.90 20.52
C ARG A 57 11.31 -15.36 21.66
N ILE A 58 10.04 -14.91 21.63
CA ILE A 58 9.01 -15.33 22.60
C ILE A 58 8.69 -16.82 22.45
N ALA A 59 8.50 -17.29 21.21
CA ALA A 59 8.19 -18.68 20.92
C ALA A 59 9.35 -19.62 21.35
N GLN A 60 10.59 -19.18 21.19
CA GLN A 60 11.77 -19.93 21.59
C GLN A 60 11.87 -20.05 23.11
N LYS A 61 11.61 -18.99 23.86
CA LYS A 61 11.54 -19.05 25.33
C LYS A 61 10.45 -20.03 25.82
N ARG A 62 9.25 -19.96 25.22
CA ARG A 62 8.16 -20.88 25.57
C ARG A 62 8.49 -22.32 25.23
N TRP A 63 9.15 -22.58 24.11
CA TRP A 63 9.59 -23.92 23.73
C TRP A 63 10.63 -24.46 24.70
N THR A 64 11.63 -23.67 25.09
CA THR A 64 12.64 -24.06 26.09
C THR A 64 11.98 -24.41 27.41
N GLN A 65 11.06 -23.55 27.89
CA GLN A 65 10.32 -23.80 29.14
C GLN A 65 9.51 -25.10 29.07
N ALA A 66 8.74 -25.31 28.00
CA ALA A 66 7.92 -26.52 27.84
C ALA A 66 8.78 -27.78 27.77
N ARG A 67 9.98 -27.70 27.17
CA ARG A 67 10.95 -28.80 27.14
C ARG A 67 11.49 -29.11 28.53
N GLU A 68 11.86 -28.11 29.30
CA GLU A 68 12.34 -28.27 30.68
C GLU A 68 11.25 -28.84 31.60
N ASP A 69 10.00 -28.39 31.43
CA ASP A 69 8.87 -28.88 32.23
C ASP A 69 8.60 -30.36 31.92
N LEU A 70 8.67 -30.77 30.65
CA LEU A 70 8.56 -32.16 30.27
C LEU A 70 9.71 -33.01 30.88
N LEU A 71 10.94 -32.53 30.80
CA LEU A 71 12.09 -33.23 31.40
C LEU A 71 11.96 -33.37 32.93
N ARG A 72 11.47 -32.33 33.60
CA ARG A 72 11.18 -32.37 35.04
C ARG A 72 10.07 -33.36 35.38
N CYS A 73 9.02 -33.42 34.57
CA CYS A 73 7.93 -34.39 34.76
C CYS A 73 8.49 -35.84 34.60
N GLN A 74 9.22 -36.09 33.53
CA GLN A 74 9.82 -37.41 33.28
C GLN A 74 10.80 -37.86 34.37
N ALA A 75 11.59 -36.94 34.94
CA ALA A 75 12.52 -37.24 36.02
C ALA A 75 11.81 -37.58 37.35
N LYS A 76 10.57 -37.09 37.55
CA LYS A 76 9.76 -37.37 38.76
C LYS A 76 8.86 -38.60 38.59
N SER A 77 8.53 -38.97 37.37
CA SER A 77 7.64 -40.08 37.04
C SER A 77 8.35 -41.40 37.27
N ARG A 78 7.76 -42.27 38.09
CA ARG A 78 8.17 -43.69 38.18
C ARG A 78 7.66 -44.40 36.91
N ALA A 79 8.29 -45.52 36.54
CA ALA A 79 7.98 -46.26 35.32
C ALA A 79 6.50 -46.67 35.16
N GLU A 80 5.70 -46.62 36.22
CA GLU A 80 4.28 -46.97 36.26
C GLU A 80 3.35 -45.80 35.88
N ASP A 81 3.87 -44.54 35.80
CA ASP A 81 3.08 -43.31 35.60
C ASP A 81 3.32 -42.66 34.24
N GLU A 82 3.52 -43.43 33.16
CA GLU A 82 3.75 -42.87 31.81
C GLU A 82 2.65 -41.90 31.33
N THR A 83 1.45 -42.02 31.86
CA THR A 83 0.31 -41.13 31.53
C THR A 83 0.40 -39.76 32.19
N SER A 84 1.25 -39.57 33.19
CA SER A 84 1.30 -38.32 33.98
C SER A 84 1.90 -37.12 33.22
N CYS A 85 2.68 -37.32 32.15
CA CYS A 85 3.34 -36.24 31.38
C CYS A 85 2.63 -35.88 30.05
N LEU A 86 1.37 -36.27 29.84
CA LEU A 86 0.64 -35.99 28.63
C LEU A 86 0.37 -34.47 28.40
N PHE A 87 0.18 -33.75 29.49
CA PHE A 87 -0.03 -32.29 29.42
C PHE A 87 1.24 -31.58 28.94
N GLU A 88 2.38 -31.92 29.49
CA GLU A 88 3.70 -31.38 29.17
C GLU A 88 4.10 -31.73 27.72
N ARG A 89 3.81 -32.94 27.27
CA ARG A 89 4.02 -33.37 25.87
C ARG A 89 3.18 -32.50 24.93
N LYS A 90 1.88 -32.34 25.19
CA LYS A 90 1.00 -31.48 24.39
C LYS A 90 1.43 -30.02 24.44
N ALA A 91 1.92 -29.51 25.57
CA ALA A 91 2.47 -28.15 25.70
C ALA A 91 3.72 -27.96 24.83
N LEU A 92 4.64 -28.94 24.83
CA LEU A 92 5.82 -28.93 23.98
C LEU A 92 5.47 -29.00 22.50
N ASP A 93 4.50 -29.82 22.10
CA ASP A 93 4.05 -29.92 20.71
C ASP A 93 3.49 -28.56 20.21
N ARG A 94 2.64 -27.91 21.02
CA ARG A 94 2.12 -26.59 20.69
C ARG A 94 3.22 -25.52 20.60
N ALA A 95 4.17 -25.55 21.54
CA ALA A 95 5.30 -24.62 21.55
C ALA A 95 6.22 -24.85 20.33
N THR A 96 6.42 -26.12 19.94
CA THR A 96 7.19 -26.51 18.75
C THR A 96 6.52 -26.00 17.47
N ALA A 97 5.22 -26.25 17.31
CA ALA A 97 4.46 -25.76 16.17
C ALA A 97 4.49 -24.22 16.07
N ARG A 98 4.34 -23.51 17.20
CA ARG A 98 4.42 -22.05 17.22
C ARG A 98 5.81 -21.53 16.83
N ARG A 99 6.88 -22.15 17.33
CA ARG A 99 8.25 -21.81 16.98
C ARG A 99 8.50 -22.00 15.48
N GLN A 100 8.12 -23.14 14.94
CA GLN A 100 8.26 -23.44 13.50
C GLN A 100 7.52 -22.43 12.63
N LEU A 101 6.29 -22.03 13.01
CA LEU A 101 5.54 -20.99 12.31
C LEU A 101 6.30 -19.66 12.32
N CYS A 102 6.84 -19.23 13.47
CA CYS A 102 7.61 -18.00 13.56
C CYS A 102 8.89 -18.06 12.73
N GLU A 103 9.62 -19.18 12.75
CA GLU A 103 10.81 -19.40 11.91
C GLU A 103 10.49 -19.31 10.40
N GLN A 104 9.36 -19.89 10.00
CA GLN A 104 8.89 -19.78 8.62
C GLN A 104 8.55 -18.34 8.24
N ARG A 105 7.86 -17.61 9.11
CA ARG A 105 7.50 -16.19 8.86
C ARG A 105 8.73 -15.30 8.75
N VAL A 106 9.72 -15.45 9.64
CA VAL A 106 10.99 -14.73 9.56
C VAL A 106 11.70 -14.95 8.22
N ARG A 107 11.66 -16.18 7.67
CA ARG A 107 12.25 -16.50 6.37
C ARG A 107 11.45 -15.94 5.18
N MET A 108 10.12 -15.82 5.30
CA MET A 108 9.26 -15.32 4.22
C MET A 108 9.29 -13.80 4.09
N VAL A 109 9.49 -13.05 5.18
CA VAL A 109 9.44 -11.58 5.17
C VAL A 109 10.41 -10.95 4.17
N PRO A 110 11.69 -11.34 4.07
CA PRO A 110 12.59 -10.79 3.05
C PRO A 110 12.13 -11.06 1.62
N GLN A 111 11.51 -12.20 1.36
CA GLN A 111 10.97 -12.53 0.03
C GLN A 111 9.80 -11.63 -0.33
N LEU A 112 8.91 -11.34 0.63
CA LEU A 112 7.81 -10.38 0.43
C LEU A 112 8.34 -8.97 0.16
N ALA A 113 9.38 -8.55 0.87
CA ALA A 113 10.01 -7.25 0.63
C ALA A 113 10.62 -7.15 -0.79
N MET A 114 11.27 -8.21 -1.27
CA MET A 114 11.77 -8.27 -2.66
C MET A 114 10.65 -8.22 -3.70
N GLN A 115 9.56 -8.97 -3.49
CA GLN A 115 8.40 -8.95 -4.39
C GLN A 115 7.74 -7.57 -4.41
N TRP A 116 7.68 -6.90 -3.27
CA TRP A 116 7.17 -5.53 -3.18
C TRP A 116 8.05 -4.54 -3.94
N GLU A 117 9.36 -4.65 -3.81
CA GLU A 117 10.31 -3.80 -4.55
C GLU A 117 10.15 -3.98 -6.08
N GLN A 118 10.00 -5.22 -6.53
CA GLN A 118 9.73 -5.51 -7.93
C GLN A 118 8.40 -4.88 -8.38
N PHE A 119 7.35 -5.02 -7.59
CA PHE A 119 6.05 -4.39 -7.88
C PHE A 119 6.16 -2.86 -7.99
N LEU A 120 6.93 -2.21 -7.10
CA LEU A 120 7.17 -0.76 -7.18
C LEU A 120 7.86 -0.37 -8.48
N GLN A 121 8.86 -1.13 -8.92
CA GLN A 121 9.56 -0.88 -10.19
C GLN A 121 8.63 -1.03 -11.39
N GLU A 122 7.80 -2.07 -11.42
CA GLU A 122 6.81 -2.30 -12.48
C GLU A 122 5.73 -1.20 -12.52
N SER A 123 5.32 -0.71 -11.35
CA SER A 123 4.28 0.33 -11.21
C SER A 123 4.80 1.75 -11.46
N ALA A 124 6.11 1.97 -11.42
CA ALA A 124 6.72 3.30 -11.49
C ALA A 124 6.34 4.07 -12.76
N LEU A 125 6.21 3.38 -13.90
CA LEU A 125 5.82 4.00 -15.16
C LEU A 125 4.39 4.54 -15.11
N CYS A 126 3.46 3.76 -14.56
CA CYS A 126 2.04 4.16 -14.45
C CYS A 126 1.88 5.36 -13.52
N VAL A 127 2.61 5.40 -12.41
CA VAL A 127 2.59 6.54 -11.48
C VAL A 127 3.14 7.79 -12.15
N ARG A 128 4.26 7.70 -12.88
CA ARG A 128 4.80 8.84 -13.65
C ARG A 128 3.82 9.35 -14.71
N GLN A 129 3.16 8.45 -15.43
CA GLN A 129 2.16 8.87 -16.42
C GLN A 129 1.00 9.62 -15.79
N LEU A 130 0.56 9.21 -14.60
CA LEU A 130 -0.48 9.92 -13.85
C LEU A 130 0.00 11.32 -13.38
N GLU A 131 1.23 11.42 -12.92
CA GLU A 131 1.87 12.68 -12.55
C GLU A 131 2.02 13.61 -13.77
N ASP A 132 2.52 13.11 -14.89
CA ASP A 132 2.65 13.88 -16.14
C ASP A 132 1.29 14.36 -16.64
N LEU A 133 0.25 13.56 -16.49
CA LEU A 133 -1.11 13.95 -16.84
C LEU A 133 -1.58 15.15 -15.98
N SER A 134 -1.42 15.06 -14.67
CA SER A 134 -1.89 16.10 -13.74
C SER A 134 -1.03 17.37 -13.75
N ASP A 135 0.28 17.24 -13.88
CA ASP A 135 1.22 18.35 -13.70
C ASP A 135 1.58 19.05 -15.00
N SER A 136 1.41 18.39 -16.16
CA SER A 136 1.82 18.92 -17.46
C SER A 136 0.70 18.93 -18.49
N LEU A 137 0.07 17.80 -18.77
CA LEU A 137 -0.84 17.66 -19.90
C LEU A 137 -2.19 18.38 -19.66
N LEU A 138 -2.79 18.19 -18.51
CA LEU A 138 -4.08 18.85 -18.17
C LEU A 138 -3.92 20.37 -18.03
N PRO A 139 -2.92 20.93 -17.34
CA PRO A 139 -2.66 22.36 -17.32
C PRO A 139 -2.44 22.96 -18.71
N LEU A 140 -1.64 22.29 -19.56
CA LEU A 140 -1.40 22.74 -20.93
C LEU A 140 -2.68 22.74 -21.77
N ALA A 141 -3.50 21.70 -21.64
CA ALA A 141 -4.79 21.63 -22.33
C ALA A 141 -5.74 22.74 -21.88
N ASN A 142 -5.79 22.99 -20.56
CA ASN A 142 -6.65 24.03 -19.99
C ASN A 142 -6.20 25.46 -20.40
N ASP A 143 -4.90 25.73 -20.44
CA ASP A 143 -4.35 26.97 -20.92
C ASP A 143 -4.74 27.25 -22.39
N ARG A 144 -4.61 26.21 -23.24
CA ARG A 144 -5.03 26.31 -24.65
C ARG A 144 -6.53 26.58 -24.79
N LEU A 145 -7.32 25.83 -24.00
CA LEU A 145 -8.78 25.99 -23.99
C LEU A 145 -9.18 27.41 -23.53
N GLY A 146 -8.54 27.95 -22.50
CA GLY A 146 -8.75 29.32 -22.01
C GLY A 146 -8.50 30.38 -23.08
N LYS A 147 -7.39 30.24 -23.83
CA LYS A 147 -7.09 31.14 -24.97
C LYS A 147 -8.14 31.07 -26.08
N MET A 148 -8.66 29.88 -26.36
CA MET A 148 -9.74 29.70 -27.35
C MET A 148 -11.04 30.37 -26.87
N ILE A 149 -11.39 30.16 -25.59
CA ILE A 149 -12.58 30.79 -24.98
C ILE A 149 -12.48 32.34 -25.05
N GLU A 150 -11.32 32.88 -24.68
CA GLU A 150 -11.08 34.31 -24.73
C GLU A 150 -11.22 34.88 -26.15
N THR A 151 -10.65 34.20 -27.14
CA THR A 151 -10.77 34.58 -28.54
C THR A 151 -12.24 34.57 -29.01
N LEU A 152 -12.99 33.51 -28.64
CA LEU A 152 -14.43 33.44 -28.98
C LEU A 152 -15.25 34.53 -28.32
N LYS A 153 -14.96 34.89 -27.08
CA LYS A 153 -15.59 36.02 -26.38
C LYS A 153 -15.34 37.37 -27.08
N GLN A 154 -14.10 37.59 -27.54
CA GLN A 154 -13.74 38.79 -28.31
C GLN A 154 -14.50 38.85 -29.63
N TYR A 155 -14.61 37.77 -30.38
CA TYR A 155 -15.42 37.70 -31.61
C TYR A 155 -16.92 37.96 -31.36
N ALA A 156 -17.45 37.37 -30.28
CA ALA A 156 -18.85 37.60 -29.92
C ALA A 156 -19.15 39.09 -29.54
N ALA A 157 -18.19 39.72 -28.86
CA ALA A 157 -18.31 41.16 -28.51
C ALA A 157 -18.21 42.07 -29.73
N GLN A 158 -17.37 41.75 -30.74
CA GLN A 158 -17.22 42.54 -31.97
C GLN A 158 -18.36 42.32 -32.97
N GLY A 159 -19.01 41.17 -32.98
CA GLY A 159 -20.13 40.85 -33.87
C GLY A 159 -21.49 41.34 -33.40
N GLY A 160 -21.56 41.98 -32.22
CA GLY A 160 -22.79 42.57 -31.65
C GLY A 160 -23.03 44.04 -31.95
N ASN A 161 -22.19 44.67 -32.79
CA ASN A 161 -22.36 46.05 -33.28
C ASN A 161 -22.97 46.09 -34.68
#